data_72321e80678769546261fc3ad70be5db
#
_entry.id   72321e80678769546261fc3ad70be5db
#
_cell.length_a   1.000
_cell.length_b   1.000
_cell.length_c   1.000
_cell.angle_alpha   90.00
_cell.angle_beta   90.00
_cell.angle_gamma   90.00
#
_symmetry.space_group_name_H-M   'P 1'
#
loop_
_entity.id
_entity.type
_entity.pdbx_description
1 polymer ?
#
loop_
_entity_poly.entity_id
_entity_poly.type
_entity_poly.pdbx_seq_one_letter_code
_entity_poly.pdbx_strand_id
1 'polypeptide(L)'
;MKITIKTGLTAIALLLCVNLSAQEKPLTFGVKGGLNLSNMTQDLKGDAKVGFNLGVTMDYALQNNFYLLTGLSYSLEGTKEDDVKLNLSYLKLPIHFGYKLPVDNNTKIVFHAGPYLAYALDGKYKSGGVSIDAFDDDVEEASGFKLKRFDMGLGLGIDAEFGQLCVGLNCDLGLTNLIDVKDSVLGDPKGKNTNAALTLGYKF
;
A
#
# COMPACT_ATOMS: atom_id res chain seq x y z
N MET A 1 -13.72 -7.00 23.81
CA MET A 1 -12.38 -6.87 24.43
C MET A 1 -11.81 -5.52 24.02
N LYS A 2 -11.82 -4.53 24.94
CA LYS A 2 -11.33 -3.17 24.65
C LYS A 2 -9.81 -3.20 24.71
N ILE A 3 -9.15 -3.30 23.56
CA ILE A 3 -7.70 -3.06 23.44
C ILE A 3 -7.51 -1.58 23.64
N THR A 4 -6.99 -1.20 24.79
CA THR A 4 -6.73 0.20 25.12
C THR A 4 -5.57 0.73 24.25
N ILE A 5 -5.72 1.94 23.72
CA ILE A 5 -4.72 2.67 22.93
C ILE A 5 -3.32 2.65 23.58
N LYS A 6 -3.27 2.55 24.91
CA LYS A 6 -2.03 2.40 25.71
C LYS A 6 -1.23 1.14 25.35
N THR A 7 -1.87 0.01 25.01
CA THR A 7 -1.19 -1.24 24.67
C THR A 7 -0.56 -1.15 23.27
N GLY A 8 -1.18 -0.41 22.34
CA GLY A 8 -0.61 -0.16 21.01
C GLY A 8 0.63 0.73 21.05
N LEU A 9 0.61 1.79 21.89
CA LEU A 9 1.78 2.66 22.06
C LEU A 9 2.96 1.93 22.71
N THR A 10 2.71 1.01 23.63
CA THR A 10 3.77 0.22 24.30
C THR A 10 4.42 -0.77 23.32
N ALA A 11 3.66 -1.35 22.40
CA ALA A 11 4.18 -2.24 21.36
C ALA A 11 5.06 -1.47 20.35
N ILE A 12 4.69 -0.24 19.98
CA ILE A 12 5.48 0.65 19.11
C ILE A 12 6.76 1.09 19.84
N ALA A 13 6.70 1.40 21.13
CA ALA A 13 7.87 1.77 21.94
C ALA A 13 8.85 0.60 22.11
N LEU A 14 8.37 -0.64 22.23
CA LEU A 14 9.21 -1.84 22.31
C LEU A 14 9.91 -2.14 20.97
N LEU A 15 9.30 -1.85 19.82
CA LEU A 15 9.92 -1.96 18.49
C LEU A 15 11.01 -0.91 18.28
N LEU A 16 10.95 0.24 18.97
CA LEU A 16 11.96 1.30 18.89
C LEU A 16 13.21 1.01 19.76
N CYS A 17 13.16 0.05 20.67
CA CYS A 17 14.27 -0.28 21.57
C CYS A 17 15.26 -1.34 21.04
N VAL A 18 15.08 -1.86 19.83
CA VAL A 18 16.00 -2.85 19.23
C VAL A 18 17.18 -2.16 18.50
N ASN A 19 17.74 -1.14 19.12
CA ASN A 19 18.99 -0.56 18.64
C ASN A 19 20.13 -0.97 19.58
N LEU A 20 20.85 -2.01 19.22
CA LEU A 20 22.23 -2.16 19.71
C LEU A 20 22.90 -3.37 19.05
N SER A 21 23.70 -3.13 18.02
CA SER A 21 25.06 -3.72 17.90
C SER A 21 25.61 -3.41 16.51
N ALA A 22 26.79 -2.81 16.46
CA ALA A 22 27.58 -2.52 15.28
C ALA A 22 28.22 -3.80 14.72
N GLN A 23 27.41 -4.62 14.08
CA GLN A 23 27.79 -5.62 13.09
C GLN A 23 26.79 -5.49 11.95
N GLU A 24 27.21 -5.75 10.71
CA GLU A 24 26.30 -5.68 9.55
C GLU A 24 25.01 -6.41 9.84
N LYS A 25 24.00 -5.67 10.25
CA LYS A 25 22.73 -6.27 10.62
C LYS A 25 22.07 -6.75 9.33
N PRO A 26 21.73 -8.04 9.18
CA PRO A 26 21.02 -8.52 8.01
C PRO A 26 19.62 -7.90 7.91
N LEU A 27 19.11 -7.30 9.01
CA LEU A 27 17.79 -6.70 9.12
C LEU A 27 17.90 -5.22 9.49
N THR A 28 17.21 -4.38 8.70
CA THR A 28 17.03 -2.96 8.99
C THR A 28 15.53 -2.69 9.04
N PHE A 29 15.08 -2.07 10.10
CA PHE A 29 13.69 -1.64 10.24
C PHE A 29 13.55 -0.15 9.98
N GLY A 30 12.34 0.27 9.60
CA GLY A 30 12.04 1.66 9.37
C GLY A 30 10.56 1.98 9.45
N VAL A 31 10.27 3.26 9.31
CA VAL A 31 8.91 3.78 9.12
C VAL A 31 8.87 4.55 7.82
N LYS A 32 7.77 4.49 7.11
CA LYS A 32 7.57 5.15 5.82
C LYS A 32 6.15 5.70 5.72
N GLY A 33 6.01 6.91 5.23
CA GLY A 33 4.71 7.52 4.98
C GLY A 33 4.75 8.42 3.76
N GLY A 34 3.61 8.71 3.16
CA GLY A 34 3.59 9.51 1.95
C GLY A 34 2.20 9.81 1.40
N LEU A 35 2.21 10.46 0.24
CA LEU A 35 1.02 10.77 -0.52
C LEU A 35 0.84 9.79 -1.67
N ASN A 36 -0.39 9.37 -1.88
CA ASN A 36 -0.81 8.48 -2.95
C ASN A 36 -1.58 9.25 -4.02
N LEU A 37 -1.36 8.86 -5.26
CA LEU A 37 -2.24 9.12 -6.39
C LEU A 37 -2.75 7.77 -6.89
N SER A 38 -3.99 7.44 -6.58
CA SER A 38 -4.60 6.18 -6.95
C SER A 38 -5.71 6.37 -7.96
N ASN A 39 -5.93 5.37 -8.79
CA ASN A 39 -7.04 5.31 -9.72
C ASN A 39 -7.42 3.84 -9.94
N MET A 40 -8.61 3.63 -10.48
CA MET A 40 -9.03 2.34 -11.00
C MET A 40 -8.99 2.34 -12.53
N THR A 41 -8.75 1.18 -13.10
CA THR A 41 -8.65 0.98 -14.55
C THR A 41 -9.85 0.19 -15.07
N GLN A 42 -10.01 0.19 -16.38
CA GLN A 42 -11.09 -0.52 -17.11
C GLN A 42 -12.48 0.08 -16.78
N ASP A 43 -13.46 -0.75 -16.40
CA ASP A 43 -14.86 -0.33 -16.25
C ASP A 43 -15.11 0.53 -14.99
N LEU A 44 -14.15 0.56 -14.04
CA LEU A 44 -14.16 1.47 -12.88
C LEU A 44 -13.26 2.70 -13.08
N LYS A 45 -12.90 3.03 -14.33
CA LYS A 45 -12.02 4.16 -14.60
C LYS A 45 -12.70 5.49 -14.25
N GLY A 46 -12.05 6.23 -13.38
CA GLY A 46 -12.41 7.59 -12.99
C GLY A 46 -11.19 8.51 -12.97
N ASP A 47 -11.28 9.62 -12.30
CA ASP A 47 -10.18 10.53 -12.03
C ASP A 47 -9.26 10.01 -10.92
N ALA A 48 -8.00 10.39 -10.99
CA ALA A 48 -7.04 10.05 -9.95
C ALA A 48 -7.41 10.71 -8.62
N LYS A 49 -7.31 9.93 -7.55
CA LYS A 49 -7.64 10.36 -6.20
C LYS A 49 -6.38 10.47 -5.35
N VAL A 50 -6.24 11.60 -4.66
CA VAL A 50 -5.18 11.78 -3.66
C VAL A 50 -5.56 11.05 -2.37
N GLY A 51 -4.61 10.28 -1.84
CA GLY A 51 -4.68 9.61 -0.57
C GLY A 51 -3.36 9.72 0.18
N PHE A 52 -3.19 8.90 1.20
CA PHE A 52 -1.94 8.80 1.95
C PHE A 52 -1.63 7.35 2.30
N ASN A 53 -0.37 7.10 2.63
CA ASN A 53 0.07 5.83 3.19
C ASN A 53 0.94 6.06 4.43
N LEU A 54 0.96 5.10 5.32
CA LEU A 54 1.81 5.06 6.51
C LEU A 54 2.07 3.62 6.90
N GLY A 55 3.33 3.27 7.18
CA GLY A 55 3.66 1.91 7.54
C GLY A 55 5.04 1.73 8.14
N VAL A 56 5.32 0.48 8.47
CA VAL A 56 6.62 0.00 8.91
C VAL A 56 7.28 -0.76 7.77
N THR A 57 8.60 -0.67 7.68
CA THR A 57 9.40 -1.35 6.66
C THR A 57 10.43 -2.25 7.30
N MET A 58 10.82 -3.29 6.58
CA MET A 58 11.87 -4.21 6.95
C MET A 58 12.69 -4.54 5.69
N ASP A 59 13.97 -4.25 5.74
CA ASP A 59 14.94 -4.61 4.71
C ASP A 59 15.78 -5.77 5.22
N TYR A 60 15.79 -6.89 4.51
CA TYR A 60 16.65 -8.02 4.78
C TYR A 60 17.80 -8.05 3.75
N ALA A 61 19.03 -7.86 4.22
CA ALA A 61 20.21 -7.91 3.38
C ALA A 61 20.46 -9.35 2.89
N LEU A 62 20.55 -9.50 1.59
CA LEU A 62 20.99 -10.71 0.90
C LEU A 62 22.50 -10.60 0.62
N GLN A 63 22.93 -11.00 -0.56
CA GLN A 63 24.33 -10.90 -1.00
C GLN A 63 24.47 -9.81 -2.08
N ASN A 64 25.64 -9.22 -2.20
CA ASN A 64 26.01 -8.32 -3.31
C ASN A 64 25.04 -7.12 -3.50
N ASN A 65 24.69 -6.43 -2.41
CA ASN A 65 23.77 -5.28 -2.41
C ASN A 65 22.32 -5.61 -2.80
N PHE A 66 21.94 -6.88 -2.85
CA PHE A 66 20.56 -7.28 -2.99
C PHE A 66 19.86 -7.36 -1.64
N TYR A 67 18.60 -7.00 -1.62
CA TYR A 67 17.76 -6.96 -0.42
C TYR A 67 16.37 -7.52 -0.72
N LEU A 68 15.80 -8.16 0.28
CA LEU A 68 14.36 -8.38 0.36
C LEU A 68 13.75 -7.22 1.13
N LEU A 69 12.91 -6.44 0.48
CA LEU A 69 12.24 -5.28 1.05
C LEU A 69 10.78 -5.65 1.28
N THR A 70 10.34 -5.55 2.52
CA THR A 70 8.95 -5.85 2.90
C THR A 70 8.49 -4.88 3.99
N GLY A 71 7.27 -5.05 4.46
CA GLY A 71 6.71 -4.20 5.49
C GLY A 71 5.21 -4.37 5.61
N LEU A 72 4.60 -3.53 6.41
CA LEU A 72 3.15 -3.48 6.54
C LEU A 72 2.72 -2.01 6.53
N SER A 73 1.84 -1.64 5.62
CA SER A 73 1.39 -0.26 5.49
C SER A 73 -0.13 -0.16 5.39
N TYR A 74 -0.67 0.85 6.01
CA TYR A 74 -2.02 1.35 5.76
C TYR A 74 -1.96 2.28 4.55
N SER A 75 -2.86 2.11 3.58
CA SER A 75 -2.92 2.94 2.38
C SER A 75 -4.36 3.33 2.07
N LEU A 76 -4.61 4.62 1.92
CA LEU A 76 -5.90 5.15 1.50
C LEU A 76 -5.86 5.38 -0.01
N GLU A 77 -6.65 4.62 -0.75
CA GLU A 77 -6.70 4.60 -2.21
C GLU A 77 -8.12 4.76 -2.73
N GLY A 78 -8.33 4.69 -4.03
CA GLY A 78 -9.63 4.70 -4.67
C GLY A 78 -9.64 5.52 -5.96
N THR A 79 -10.83 5.89 -6.38
CA THR A 79 -11.06 6.71 -7.58
C THR A 79 -12.16 7.75 -7.31
N LYS A 80 -12.27 8.71 -8.19
CA LYS A 80 -13.30 9.73 -8.17
C LYS A 80 -13.89 9.85 -9.56
N GLU A 81 -15.21 9.89 -9.66
CA GLU A 81 -15.93 10.15 -10.92
C GLU A 81 -17.08 11.12 -10.63
N ASP A 82 -17.02 12.31 -11.21
CA ASP A 82 -17.95 13.41 -10.95
C ASP A 82 -18.12 13.67 -9.43
N ASP A 83 -19.33 13.50 -8.91
CA ASP A 83 -19.67 13.67 -7.50
C ASP A 83 -19.54 12.38 -6.68
N VAL A 84 -19.20 11.25 -7.32
CA VAL A 84 -19.01 9.96 -6.64
C VAL A 84 -17.53 9.74 -6.32
N LYS A 85 -17.24 9.42 -5.08
CA LYS A 85 -15.88 9.08 -4.60
C LYS A 85 -15.88 7.68 -4.01
N LEU A 86 -15.06 6.81 -4.57
CA LEU A 86 -14.72 5.53 -3.95
C LEU A 86 -13.49 5.72 -3.06
N ASN A 87 -13.63 5.37 -1.79
CA ASN A 87 -12.54 5.36 -0.82
C ASN A 87 -12.31 3.93 -0.37
N LEU A 88 -11.09 3.44 -0.54
CA LEU A 88 -10.65 2.12 -0.10
C LEU A 88 -9.48 2.27 0.86
N SER A 89 -9.59 1.65 2.03
CA SER A 89 -8.54 1.63 3.05
C SER A 89 -7.90 0.25 3.04
N TYR A 90 -6.67 0.15 2.59
CA TYR A 90 -5.93 -1.11 2.48
C TYR A 90 -4.91 -1.29 3.58
N LEU A 91 -4.76 -2.53 4.02
CA LEU A 91 -3.56 -3.04 4.67
C LEU A 91 -2.73 -3.73 3.58
N LYS A 92 -1.51 -3.22 3.29
CA LYS A 92 -0.65 -3.70 2.19
C LYS A 92 0.62 -4.33 2.74
N LEU A 93 1.01 -5.45 2.14
CA LEU A 93 2.24 -6.21 2.39
C LEU A 93 3.03 -6.30 1.07
N PRO A 94 3.99 -5.42 0.81
CA PRO A 94 4.92 -5.56 -0.30
C PRO A 94 5.96 -6.67 -0.02
N ILE A 95 6.38 -7.37 -1.06
CA ILE A 95 7.46 -8.37 -1.02
C ILE A 95 8.33 -8.12 -2.25
N HIS A 96 9.26 -7.17 -2.12
CA HIS A 96 10.05 -6.69 -3.25
C HIS A 96 11.50 -7.18 -3.16
N PHE A 97 12.07 -7.54 -4.29
CA PHE A 97 13.50 -7.61 -4.47
C PHE A 97 14.04 -6.21 -4.77
N GLY A 98 15.08 -5.82 -4.04
CA GLY A 98 15.73 -4.54 -4.21
C GLY A 98 17.23 -4.68 -4.44
N TYR A 99 17.77 -3.74 -5.20
CA TYR A 99 19.19 -3.54 -5.37
C TYR A 99 19.57 -2.15 -4.86
N LYS A 100 20.47 -2.08 -3.88
CA LYS A 100 20.98 -0.83 -3.30
C LYS A 100 22.30 -0.47 -3.96
N LEU A 101 22.28 0.52 -4.86
CA LEU A 101 23.45 1.08 -5.53
C LEU A 101 24.09 2.13 -4.62
N PRO A 102 25.27 1.89 -4.03
CA PRO A 102 25.98 2.91 -3.26
C PRO A 102 26.50 4.00 -4.22
N VAL A 103 26.16 5.25 -3.95
CA VAL A 103 26.63 6.43 -4.69
C VAL A 103 27.83 7.04 -3.96
N ASP A 104 27.72 7.14 -2.63
CA ASP A 104 28.79 7.55 -1.74
C ASP A 104 28.65 6.85 -0.37
N ASN A 105 29.47 7.25 0.63
CA ASN A 105 29.48 6.62 1.95
C ASN A 105 28.15 6.75 2.72
N ASN A 106 27.29 7.69 2.33
CA ASN A 106 26.04 7.98 3.06
C ASN A 106 24.81 7.95 2.16
N THR A 107 24.99 7.83 0.84
CA THR A 107 23.91 7.88 -0.14
C THR A 107 23.79 6.58 -0.94
N LYS A 108 22.59 6.04 -1.05
CA LYS A 108 22.29 4.87 -1.86
C LYS A 108 21.04 5.14 -2.71
N ILE A 109 21.06 4.65 -3.93
CA ILE A 109 19.84 4.57 -4.77
C ILE A 109 19.35 3.13 -4.71
N VAL A 110 18.09 2.95 -4.40
CA VAL A 110 17.45 1.63 -4.25
C VAL A 110 16.44 1.45 -5.37
N PHE A 111 16.67 0.46 -6.20
CA PHE A 111 15.69 0.00 -7.19
C PHE A 111 15.03 -1.24 -6.63
N HIS A 112 13.71 -1.30 -6.67
CA HIS A 112 13.01 -2.45 -6.17
C HIS A 112 11.75 -2.77 -6.97
N ALA A 113 11.42 -4.05 -7.06
CA ALA A 113 10.20 -4.54 -7.67
C ALA A 113 9.80 -5.89 -7.07
N GLY A 114 8.51 -6.19 -7.10
CA GLY A 114 7.99 -7.47 -6.63
C GLY A 114 6.48 -7.47 -6.44
N PRO A 115 5.91 -8.58 -6.01
CA PRO A 115 4.50 -8.66 -5.71
C PRO A 115 4.13 -7.88 -4.45
N TYR A 116 2.87 -7.46 -4.38
CA TYR A 116 2.24 -7.03 -3.14
C TYR A 116 0.93 -7.79 -2.92
N LEU A 117 0.56 -7.91 -1.66
CA LEU A 117 -0.75 -8.35 -1.21
C LEU A 117 -1.43 -7.20 -0.48
N ALA A 118 -2.72 -7.02 -0.69
CA ALA A 118 -3.49 -5.99 -0.02
C ALA A 118 -4.86 -6.54 0.42
N TYR A 119 -5.32 -6.07 1.57
CA TYR A 119 -6.64 -6.40 2.09
C TYR A 119 -7.38 -5.10 2.46
N ALA A 120 -8.56 -4.90 1.88
CA ALA A 120 -9.39 -3.74 2.16
C ALA A 120 -10.05 -3.88 3.53
N LEU A 121 -9.65 -3.01 4.45
CA LEU A 121 -10.22 -2.91 5.80
C LEU A 121 -11.57 -2.22 5.78
N ASP A 122 -11.70 -1.18 4.93
CA ASP A 122 -12.91 -0.37 4.77
C ASP A 122 -13.02 0.09 3.30
N GLY A 123 -14.24 0.22 2.80
CA GLY A 123 -14.54 0.73 1.47
C GLY A 123 -15.85 1.48 1.45
N LYS A 124 -15.85 2.71 0.92
CA LYS A 124 -17.04 3.56 0.91
C LYS A 124 -17.22 4.30 -0.40
N TYR A 125 -18.41 4.17 -0.98
CA TYR A 125 -18.91 5.09 -1.97
C TYR A 125 -19.50 6.33 -1.28
N LYS A 126 -19.07 7.51 -1.71
CA LYS A 126 -19.59 8.80 -1.21
C LYS A 126 -20.10 9.63 -2.36
N SER A 127 -21.37 10.06 -2.26
CA SER A 127 -22.02 10.94 -3.22
C SER A 127 -23.06 11.83 -2.51
N GLY A 128 -23.05 13.13 -2.75
CA GLY A 128 -24.06 14.07 -2.24
C GLY A 128 -24.24 14.05 -0.71
N GLY A 129 -23.21 13.68 0.08
CA GLY A 129 -23.29 13.56 1.54
C GLY A 129 -23.76 12.19 2.04
N VAL A 130 -24.17 11.29 1.16
CA VAL A 130 -24.49 9.88 1.48
C VAL A 130 -23.23 9.04 1.40
N SER A 131 -23.10 8.08 2.32
CA SER A 131 -21.98 7.13 2.35
C SER A 131 -22.52 5.71 2.43
N ILE A 132 -22.16 4.85 1.47
CA ILE A 132 -22.59 3.46 1.36
C ILE A 132 -21.34 2.59 1.43
N ASP A 133 -21.40 1.48 2.19
CA ASP A 133 -20.30 0.51 2.27
C ASP A 133 -20.17 -0.23 0.92
N ALA A 134 -18.96 -0.25 0.36
CA ALA A 134 -18.69 -0.85 -0.95
C ALA A 134 -18.61 -2.40 -0.90
N PHE A 135 -18.63 -2.97 0.30
CA PHE A 135 -18.54 -4.41 0.55
C PHE A 135 -19.82 -5.00 1.13
N ASP A 136 -20.90 -4.21 1.20
CA ASP A 136 -22.19 -4.65 1.76
C ASP A 136 -22.93 -5.54 0.74
N ASP A 137 -23.58 -6.57 1.25
CA ASP A 137 -24.40 -7.48 0.45
C ASP A 137 -25.65 -6.74 -0.09
N ASP A 138 -26.18 -5.74 0.62
CA ASP A 138 -27.27 -4.89 0.18
C ASP A 138 -26.90 -4.11 -1.11
N VAL A 139 -25.62 -3.73 -1.26
CA VAL A 139 -25.13 -3.10 -2.50
C VAL A 139 -25.08 -4.10 -3.64
N GLU A 140 -24.71 -5.34 -3.38
CA GLU A 140 -24.72 -6.42 -4.35
C GLU A 140 -26.16 -6.69 -4.87
N GLU A 141 -27.15 -6.73 -3.96
CA GLU A 141 -28.56 -6.92 -4.32
C GLU A 141 -29.13 -5.77 -5.15
N ALA A 142 -28.72 -4.53 -4.84
CA ALA A 142 -29.21 -3.34 -5.52
C ALA A 142 -28.53 -3.06 -6.88
N SER A 143 -27.24 -3.35 -7.00
CA SER A 143 -26.40 -3.01 -8.17
C SER A 143 -25.99 -4.21 -9.03
N GLY A 144 -26.12 -5.44 -8.50
CA GLY A 144 -25.68 -6.68 -9.15
C GLY A 144 -24.18 -6.93 -9.05
N PHE A 145 -23.41 -6.10 -8.35
CA PHE A 145 -21.97 -6.27 -8.13
C PHE A 145 -21.54 -5.74 -6.77
N LYS A 146 -20.44 -6.31 -6.23
CA LYS A 146 -19.72 -5.79 -5.07
C LYS A 146 -18.22 -5.76 -5.29
N LEU A 147 -17.50 -5.08 -4.42
CA LEU A 147 -16.05 -5.08 -4.46
C LEU A 147 -15.44 -6.22 -3.63
N LYS A 148 -14.38 -6.80 -4.16
CA LYS A 148 -13.54 -7.76 -3.43
C LYS A 148 -12.62 -7.04 -2.46
N ARG A 149 -12.46 -7.58 -1.26
CA ARG A 149 -11.56 -7.03 -0.25
C ARG A 149 -10.09 -7.35 -0.52
N PHE A 150 -9.81 -8.46 -1.20
CA PHE A 150 -8.45 -8.89 -1.49
C PHE A 150 -7.97 -8.36 -2.82
N ASP A 151 -6.80 -7.73 -2.82
CA ASP A 151 -6.08 -7.26 -4.01
C ASP A 151 -4.65 -7.80 -3.98
N MET A 152 -4.11 -8.09 -5.15
CA MET A 152 -2.72 -8.44 -5.37
C MET A 152 -2.23 -7.86 -6.69
N GLY A 153 -0.95 -7.55 -6.75
CA GLY A 153 -0.38 -6.96 -7.93
C GLY A 153 1.13 -6.94 -7.92
N LEU A 154 1.69 -6.15 -8.79
CA LEU A 154 3.12 -5.88 -8.89
C LEU A 154 3.41 -4.44 -8.48
N GLY A 155 4.37 -4.29 -7.60
CA GLY A 155 4.93 -3.00 -7.20
C GLY A 155 6.33 -2.81 -7.77
N LEU A 156 6.67 -1.57 -8.06
CA LEU A 156 8.01 -1.15 -8.43
C LEU A 156 8.30 0.22 -7.81
N GLY A 157 9.56 0.48 -7.53
CA GLY A 157 9.94 1.77 -6.96
C GLY A 157 11.42 2.08 -7.09
N ILE A 158 11.69 3.35 -6.87
CA ILE A 158 13.03 3.89 -6.73
C ILE A 158 13.06 4.76 -5.47
N ASP A 159 13.97 4.45 -4.56
CA ASP A 159 14.19 5.23 -3.34
C ASP A 159 15.61 5.79 -3.32
N ALA A 160 15.78 7.00 -2.79
CA ALA A 160 17.07 7.57 -2.44
C ALA A 160 17.22 7.53 -0.93
N GLU A 161 18.25 6.85 -0.42
CA GLU A 161 18.59 6.75 0.98
C GLU A 161 19.75 7.72 1.28
N PHE A 162 19.59 8.58 2.28
CA PHE A 162 20.58 9.53 2.79
C PHE A 162 20.82 9.23 4.27
N GLY A 163 21.75 8.32 4.54
CA GLY A 163 21.93 7.77 5.90
C GLY A 163 20.67 7.01 6.33
N GLN A 164 19.97 7.57 7.31
CA GLN A 164 18.73 6.99 7.85
C GLN A 164 17.45 7.52 7.13
N LEU A 165 17.57 8.64 6.42
CA LEU A 165 16.43 9.21 5.68
C LEU A 165 16.26 8.54 4.32
N CYS A 166 15.03 8.37 3.90
CA CYS A 166 14.68 7.75 2.64
C CYS A 166 13.57 8.57 1.95
N VAL A 167 13.75 8.86 0.67
CA VAL A 167 12.74 9.48 -0.20
C VAL A 167 12.47 8.53 -1.34
N GLY A 168 11.20 8.22 -1.63
CA GLY A 168 10.87 7.21 -2.63
C GLY A 168 9.71 7.58 -3.54
N LEU A 169 9.81 7.09 -4.76
CA LEU A 169 8.72 7.03 -5.73
C LEU A 169 8.34 5.57 -5.94
N ASN A 170 7.08 5.24 -5.76
CA ASN A 170 6.58 3.87 -5.83
C ASN A 170 5.36 3.82 -6.75
N CYS A 171 5.19 2.74 -7.48
CA CYS A 171 4.04 2.48 -8.34
C CYS A 171 3.56 1.06 -8.12
N ASP A 172 2.27 0.88 -7.89
CA ASP A 172 1.60 -0.41 -7.72
C ASP A 172 0.59 -0.62 -8.86
N LEU A 173 0.65 -1.78 -9.49
CA LEU A 173 -0.23 -2.21 -10.56
C LEU A 173 -1.02 -3.43 -10.10
N GLY A 174 -2.31 -3.25 -9.80
CA GLY A 174 -3.22 -4.33 -9.41
C GLY A 174 -3.44 -5.31 -10.56
N LEU A 175 -3.39 -6.59 -10.24
CA LEU A 175 -3.67 -7.69 -11.16
C LEU A 175 -5.04 -8.30 -10.90
N THR A 176 -5.54 -8.21 -9.68
CA THR A 176 -6.85 -8.72 -9.27
C THR A 176 -7.98 -7.91 -9.90
N ASN A 177 -8.98 -8.57 -10.42
CA ASN A 177 -10.27 -7.94 -10.70
C ASN A 177 -11.00 -7.71 -9.38
N LEU A 178 -11.20 -6.44 -9.02
CA LEU A 178 -11.85 -6.06 -7.76
C LEU A 178 -13.38 -6.14 -7.81
N ILE A 179 -13.97 -6.31 -9.00
CA ILE A 179 -15.43 -6.44 -9.17
C ILE A 179 -15.82 -7.90 -9.02
N ASP A 180 -16.82 -8.17 -8.21
CA ASP A 180 -17.50 -9.46 -8.08
C ASP A 180 -18.94 -9.33 -8.60
N VAL A 181 -19.36 -10.22 -9.48
CA VAL A 181 -20.69 -10.17 -10.13
C VAL A 181 -21.39 -11.50 -9.94
N LYS A 182 -22.62 -11.47 -9.46
CA LYS A 182 -23.38 -12.70 -9.18
C LYS A 182 -23.88 -13.46 -10.41
N ASP A 183 -24.29 -12.76 -11.47
CA ASP A 183 -24.83 -13.39 -12.69
C ASP A 183 -24.48 -12.54 -13.93
N SER A 184 -23.43 -12.92 -14.63
CA SER A 184 -22.94 -12.19 -15.82
C SER A 184 -23.71 -12.56 -17.09
N VAL A 185 -24.88 -11.98 -17.28
CA VAL A 185 -25.57 -12.10 -18.57
C VAL A 185 -25.00 -11.14 -19.63
N LEU A 186 -24.26 -10.10 -19.24
CA LEU A 186 -23.75 -9.02 -20.09
C LEU A 186 -22.23 -8.85 -20.12
N GLY A 187 -21.45 -9.85 -19.67
CA GLY A 187 -20.00 -9.79 -19.58
C GLY A 187 -19.52 -9.44 -18.16
N ASP A 188 -18.28 -9.83 -17.84
CA ASP A 188 -17.67 -9.59 -16.53
C ASP A 188 -17.02 -8.20 -16.51
N PRO A 189 -17.58 -7.19 -15.81
CA PRO A 189 -16.91 -5.91 -15.64
C PRO A 189 -15.58 -6.10 -14.91
N LYS A 190 -14.59 -5.33 -15.31
CA LYS A 190 -13.23 -5.43 -14.77
C LYS A 190 -12.81 -4.11 -14.14
N GLY A 191 -12.25 -4.18 -12.96
CA GLY A 191 -11.68 -3.03 -12.26
C GLY A 191 -10.41 -3.43 -11.53
N LYS A 192 -9.30 -2.78 -11.86
CA LYS A 192 -8.00 -3.02 -11.22
C LYS A 192 -7.51 -1.75 -10.58
N ASN A 193 -6.86 -1.87 -9.44
CA ASN A 193 -6.28 -0.75 -8.73
C ASN A 193 -4.92 -0.36 -9.32
N THR A 194 -4.63 0.93 -9.40
CA THR A 194 -3.33 1.49 -9.75
C THR A 194 -3.02 2.62 -8.79
N ASN A 195 -1.81 2.63 -8.26
CA ASN A 195 -1.39 3.61 -7.28
C ASN A 195 0.04 4.08 -7.56
N ALA A 196 0.26 5.38 -7.49
CA ALA A 196 1.59 5.99 -7.46
C ALA A 196 1.75 6.74 -6.13
N ALA A 197 2.93 6.64 -5.51
CA ALA A 197 3.17 7.26 -4.21
C ALA A 197 4.53 7.95 -4.14
N LEU A 198 4.53 9.15 -3.57
CA LEU A 198 5.73 9.84 -3.10
C LEU A 198 5.83 9.62 -1.59
N THR A 199 6.95 9.10 -1.13
CA THR A 199 7.12 8.67 0.27
C THR A 199 8.37 9.24 0.91
N LEU A 200 8.28 9.47 2.21
CA LEU A 200 9.39 9.76 3.11
C LEU A 200 9.50 8.65 4.15
N GLY A 201 10.70 8.25 4.48
CA GLY A 201 10.97 7.22 5.47
C GLY A 201 12.16 7.52 6.36
N TYR A 202 12.22 6.79 7.46
CA TYR A 202 13.34 6.80 8.39
C TYR A 202 13.68 5.35 8.75
N LYS A 203 14.97 4.99 8.63
CA LYS A 203 15.51 3.65 8.93
C LYS A 203 16.35 3.71 10.21
N PHE A 204 16.24 2.66 11.03
CA PHE A 204 16.89 2.56 12.35
C PHE A 204 18.16 1.73 12.32
#